data_f2371245c6aa5ff7d7d0766f14439ee4
#
_entry.id   f2371245c6aa5ff7d7d0766f14439ee4
#
_cell.length_a   1.000
_cell.length_b   1.000
_cell.length_c   1.000
_cell.angle_alpha   90.00
_cell.angle_beta   90.00
_cell.angle_gamma   90.00
#
_symmetry.space_group_name_H-M   'P 1'
#
loop_
_entity.id
_entity.type
_entity.pdbx_description
1 polymer ?
#
loop_
_entity_poly.entity_id
_entity_poly.type
_entity_poly.pdbx_seq_one_letter_code
_entity_poly.pdbx_strand_id
1 'polypeptide(L)'
;MSTHLTDVLSQAYDAVPYASHPFPQSAPENLEAIAHLFGLAACPPAQARVLELGCASGGNLIPLAARYPQLQAVGIDLSTVQVQQGQQDITRAGLGNVTLKNMNLEEVDASLGQFDYIICHGVYSWVPPAVQTAILRIASENLAPDGVVYISYNTYPGWKAREIVRDAMLLRGADRATPAEKLSYARGMVEFLHDMAREGSVLKKTLEETMPTIQNSQDYYLIHEFLEACNAPCYLKDFVAAAGAQGLAYLGDAEPSTMFVSNYGDKVATPLLQECGSSQVMLEQYLDFIVNRQFRQTVLVKQARASSVRYQLDHARIRHMAYAALFQCEEPITLDGGPVQCKAWRNVDVTLHTPVSKALALTLNAHYPSTVTQEALLDAVCQAVGQPPATVEPELLDMLNHLIITGGVRYRRTAVLAPAAVSPQPQLSAQYRQALVPGQPAPTTLCNAWHEDVALGIVQQSILPLLDGHHGTETLVAHLLQEAQAGRIRFLRQGATVTDAADMERSAREQLPAALEGLRQQALLAS
;
A
#
# COMPACT_ATOMS: atom_id res chain seq x y z
N MET A 1 31.88 -5.32 16.05
CA MET A 1 31.47 -4.27 15.09
C MET A 1 29.95 -4.22 14.88
N SER A 2 29.25 -5.36 14.84
CA SER A 2 27.78 -5.41 14.67
C SER A 2 27.02 -4.71 15.81
N THR A 3 27.30 -5.02 17.06
CA THR A 3 26.64 -4.45 18.27
C THR A 3 26.70 -2.92 18.32
N HIS A 4 27.82 -2.32 18.02
CA HIS A 4 27.96 -0.85 18.05
C HIS A 4 27.08 -0.16 16.98
N LEU A 5 26.97 -0.74 15.78
CA LEU A 5 26.15 -0.16 14.71
C LEU A 5 24.65 -0.33 15.01
N THR A 6 24.27 -1.46 15.61
CA THR A 6 22.89 -1.70 16.06
C THR A 6 22.48 -0.72 17.15
N ASP A 7 23.36 -0.41 18.11
CA ASP A 7 23.11 0.59 19.16
C ASP A 7 22.94 2.00 18.56
N VAL A 8 23.77 2.35 17.57
CA VAL A 8 23.66 3.65 16.85
C VAL A 8 22.32 3.76 16.11
N LEU A 9 21.91 2.69 15.43
CA LEU A 9 20.62 2.65 14.72
C LEU A 9 19.45 2.77 15.70
N SER A 10 19.47 2.03 16.83
CA SER A 10 18.42 2.14 17.86
C SER A 10 18.28 3.57 18.39
N GLN A 11 19.41 4.22 18.70
CA GLN A 11 19.39 5.61 19.16
C GLN A 11 18.89 6.60 18.09
N ALA A 12 19.21 6.36 16.82
CA ALA A 12 18.73 7.20 15.72
C ALA A 12 17.20 7.09 15.54
N TYR A 13 16.64 5.87 15.56
CA TYR A 13 15.21 5.63 15.49
C TYR A 13 14.43 6.14 16.70
N ASP A 14 15.01 6.06 17.92
CA ASP A 14 14.41 6.64 19.12
C ASP A 14 14.42 8.18 19.10
N ALA A 15 15.44 8.81 18.49
CA ALA A 15 15.57 10.26 18.39
C ALA A 15 14.64 10.88 17.33
N VAL A 16 14.38 10.16 16.22
CA VAL A 16 13.48 10.58 15.13
C VAL A 16 12.57 9.38 14.80
N PRO A 17 11.46 9.19 15.55
CA PRO A 17 10.55 8.09 15.31
C PRO A 17 9.94 8.12 13.90
N TYR A 18 9.86 6.97 13.26
CA TYR A 18 9.21 6.81 11.96
C TYR A 18 7.68 6.90 12.12
N ALA A 19 7.00 7.59 11.22
CA ALA A 19 5.55 7.52 11.17
C ALA A 19 5.13 6.12 10.67
N SER A 20 4.39 5.39 11.51
CA SER A 20 3.96 4.02 11.18
C SER A 20 2.63 4.06 10.45
N HIS A 21 2.59 3.46 9.25
CA HIS A 21 1.44 3.48 8.34
C HIS A 21 1.07 2.06 7.88
N PRO A 22 -0.18 1.81 7.46
CA PRO A 22 -0.53 0.60 6.73
C PRO A 22 0.04 0.63 5.31
N PHE A 23 0.47 -0.53 4.82
CA PHE A 23 1.02 -0.72 3.48
C PHE A 23 0.18 -1.74 2.71
N PRO A 24 -0.70 -1.32 1.78
CA PRO A 24 -1.66 -2.21 1.10
C PRO A 24 -0.98 -3.35 0.34
N GLN A 25 0.26 -3.15 -0.15
CA GLN A 25 1.03 -4.18 -0.85
C GLN A 25 1.47 -5.32 0.09
N SER A 26 1.75 -5.03 1.36
CA SER A 26 2.15 -6.01 2.37
C SER A 26 0.98 -6.69 3.06
N ALA A 27 -0.26 -6.22 2.84
CA ALA A 27 -1.45 -6.76 3.49
C ALA A 27 -1.63 -8.25 3.18
N PRO A 28 -1.92 -9.11 4.17
CA PRO A 28 -2.15 -10.54 3.97
C PRO A 28 -3.18 -10.84 2.89
N GLU A 29 -4.22 -10.00 2.74
CA GLU A 29 -5.24 -10.14 1.70
C GLU A 29 -4.67 -9.94 0.29
N ASN A 30 -3.68 -9.05 0.13
CA ASN A 30 -2.99 -8.85 -1.13
C ASN A 30 -2.06 -10.05 -1.43
N LEU A 31 -1.31 -10.48 -0.43
CA LEU A 31 -0.38 -11.60 -0.55
C LEU A 31 -1.10 -12.92 -0.83
N GLU A 32 -2.28 -13.16 -0.19
CA GLU A 32 -3.16 -14.30 -0.49
C GLU A 32 -3.61 -14.28 -1.95
N ALA A 33 -4.06 -13.13 -2.43
CA ALA A 33 -4.53 -12.97 -3.80
C ALA A 33 -3.41 -13.21 -4.83
N ILE A 34 -2.18 -12.72 -4.57
CA ILE A 34 -1.01 -12.95 -5.41
C ILE A 34 -0.63 -14.43 -5.41
N ALA A 35 -0.55 -15.08 -4.25
CA ALA A 35 -0.28 -16.49 -4.16
C ALA A 35 -1.30 -17.31 -4.97
N HIS A 36 -2.58 -16.98 -4.84
CA HIS A 36 -3.65 -17.62 -5.59
C HIS A 36 -3.50 -17.41 -7.11
N LEU A 37 -3.24 -16.20 -7.57
CA LEU A 37 -3.03 -15.93 -9.01
C LEU A 37 -1.89 -16.76 -9.59
N PHE A 38 -0.78 -16.89 -8.85
CA PHE A 38 0.40 -17.62 -9.30
C PHE A 38 0.40 -19.11 -8.95
N GLY A 39 -0.75 -19.69 -8.63
CA GLY A 39 -0.90 -21.13 -8.56
C GLY A 39 -0.85 -21.73 -7.15
N LEU A 40 -0.68 -20.91 -6.11
CA LEU A 40 -0.50 -21.38 -4.74
C LEU A 40 -1.73 -21.09 -3.87
N ALA A 41 -1.96 -21.95 -2.87
CA ALA A 41 -2.85 -21.64 -1.77
C ALA A 41 -2.08 -20.90 -0.67
N ALA A 42 -2.76 -20.02 0.08
CA ALA A 42 -2.25 -19.39 1.29
C ALA A 42 -3.34 -19.38 2.37
N CYS A 43 -2.97 -19.18 3.63
CA CYS A 43 -3.92 -19.10 4.73
C CYS A 43 -4.85 -17.89 4.56
N PRO A 44 -6.18 -18.01 4.73
CA PRO A 44 -7.06 -16.86 4.74
C PRO A 44 -6.69 -15.86 5.84
N PRO A 45 -6.62 -14.55 5.54
CA PRO A 45 -6.15 -13.54 6.51
C PRO A 45 -6.89 -13.54 7.84
N ALA A 46 -8.19 -13.83 7.83
CA ALA A 46 -9.01 -13.87 9.05
C ALA A 46 -8.55 -14.88 10.11
N GLN A 47 -7.80 -15.91 9.72
CA GLN A 47 -7.32 -16.99 10.60
C GLN A 47 -5.78 -17.05 10.67
N ALA A 48 -5.12 -16.12 10.02
CA ALA A 48 -3.67 -16.17 9.81
C ALA A 48 -2.88 -15.77 11.06
N ARG A 49 -1.66 -16.30 11.14
CA ARG A 49 -0.61 -15.80 12.01
C ARG A 49 0.32 -14.91 11.19
N VAL A 50 0.50 -13.68 11.63
CA VAL A 50 1.27 -12.65 10.91
C VAL A 50 2.46 -12.20 11.76
N LEU A 51 3.66 -12.19 11.18
CA LEU A 51 4.87 -11.62 11.78
C LEU A 51 5.32 -10.42 10.96
N GLU A 52 5.59 -9.29 11.62
CA GLU A 52 6.20 -8.13 10.98
C GLU A 52 7.56 -7.82 11.60
N LEU A 53 8.59 -7.73 10.76
CA LEU A 53 9.96 -7.42 11.10
C LEU A 53 10.22 -5.94 10.81
N GLY A 54 10.51 -5.14 11.84
CA GLY A 54 10.59 -3.69 11.78
C GLY A 54 9.19 -3.06 11.76
N CYS A 55 8.36 -3.43 12.75
CA CYS A 55 6.94 -3.02 12.80
C CYS A 55 6.72 -1.58 13.28
N ALA A 56 7.76 -0.86 13.69
CA ALA A 56 7.66 0.46 14.32
C ALA A 56 6.61 0.46 15.46
N SER A 57 5.68 1.40 15.47
CA SER A 57 4.56 1.43 16.45
C SER A 57 3.35 0.57 16.02
N GLY A 58 3.47 -0.30 15.02
CA GLY A 58 2.43 -1.25 14.63
C GLY A 58 1.35 -0.69 13.72
N GLY A 59 1.59 0.44 13.06
CA GLY A 59 0.61 1.07 12.15
C GLY A 59 0.15 0.18 11.01
N ASN A 60 0.93 -0.84 10.64
CA ASN A 60 0.57 -1.86 9.66
C ASN A 60 -0.18 -3.05 10.30
N LEU A 61 0.17 -3.47 11.53
CA LEU A 61 -0.43 -4.65 12.18
C LEU A 61 -1.71 -4.35 12.97
N ILE A 62 -1.77 -3.23 13.67
CA ILE A 62 -2.93 -2.88 14.52
C ILE A 62 -4.24 -2.84 13.73
N PRO A 63 -4.30 -2.21 12.53
CA PRO A 63 -5.50 -2.22 11.70
C PRO A 63 -5.91 -3.61 11.23
N LEU A 64 -4.95 -4.52 10.96
CA LEU A 64 -5.23 -5.92 10.61
C LEU A 64 -5.86 -6.67 11.78
N ALA A 65 -5.28 -6.53 12.98
CA ALA A 65 -5.80 -7.15 14.19
C ALA A 65 -7.20 -6.64 14.56
N ALA A 66 -7.47 -5.35 14.36
CA ALA A 66 -8.78 -4.75 14.56
C ALA A 66 -9.82 -5.28 13.56
N ARG A 67 -9.41 -5.53 12.30
CA ARG A 67 -10.28 -6.05 11.24
C ARG A 67 -10.59 -7.53 11.42
N TYR A 68 -9.62 -8.32 11.87
CA TYR A 68 -9.73 -9.78 11.97
C TYR A 68 -9.50 -10.26 13.40
N PRO A 69 -10.56 -10.41 14.21
CA PRO A 69 -10.42 -10.80 15.63
C PRO A 69 -9.76 -12.16 15.87
N GLN A 70 -9.76 -13.07 14.88
CA GLN A 70 -9.12 -14.38 14.99
C GLN A 70 -7.69 -14.42 14.45
N LEU A 71 -7.26 -13.39 13.70
CA LEU A 71 -5.86 -13.23 13.27
C LEU A 71 -4.98 -13.04 14.51
N GLN A 72 -3.78 -13.59 14.48
CA GLN A 72 -2.77 -13.40 15.52
C GLN A 72 -1.57 -12.67 14.93
N ALA A 73 -1.26 -11.49 15.42
CA ALA A 73 -0.17 -10.66 14.92
C ALA A 73 0.95 -10.51 15.96
N VAL A 74 2.19 -10.62 15.49
CA VAL A 74 3.39 -10.31 16.26
C VAL A 74 4.22 -9.31 15.47
N GLY A 75 4.57 -8.20 16.08
CA GLY A 75 5.51 -7.22 15.53
C GLY A 75 6.81 -7.21 16.33
N ILE A 76 7.93 -7.05 15.64
CA ILE A 76 9.25 -6.92 16.25
C ILE A 76 9.88 -5.62 15.76
N ASP A 77 10.37 -4.80 16.68
CA ASP A 77 11.14 -3.59 16.36
C ASP A 77 12.27 -3.36 17.35
N LEU A 78 13.33 -2.73 16.89
CA LEU A 78 14.49 -2.38 17.70
C LEU A 78 14.23 -1.14 18.58
N SER A 79 13.34 -0.23 18.15
CA SER A 79 13.03 1.01 18.87
C SER A 79 12.12 0.76 20.06
N THR A 80 12.63 1.05 21.26
CA THR A 80 11.86 0.96 22.51
C THR A 80 10.71 1.96 22.53
N VAL A 81 10.94 3.17 22.03
CA VAL A 81 9.95 4.26 21.98
C VAL A 81 8.77 3.87 21.10
N GLN A 82 9.04 3.35 19.91
CA GLN A 82 8.03 2.92 18.94
C GLN A 82 7.18 1.76 19.50
N VAL A 83 7.83 0.72 20.04
CA VAL A 83 7.14 -0.44 20.61
C VAL A 83 6.27 -0.04 21.79
N GLN A 84 6.75 0.82 22.69
CA GLN A 84 5.95 1.31 23.83
C GLN A 84 4.73 2.12 23.36
N GLN A 85 4.88 2.97 22.36
CA GLN A 85 3.76 3.71 21.77
C GLN A 85 2.72 2.74 21.19
N GLY A 86 3.14 1.76 20.38
CA GLY A 86 2.24 0.77 19.80
C GLY A 86 1.52 -0.10 20.85
N GLN A 87 2.21 -0.50 21.92
CA GLN A 87 1.59 -1.21 23.05
C GLN A 87 0.49 -0.39 23.74
N GLN A 88 0.68 0.92 23.86
CA GLN A 88 -0.34 1.83 24.38
C GLN A 88 -1.55 1.91 23.43
N ASP A 89 -1.29 1.97 22.11
CA ASP A 89 -2.36 2.03 21.10
C ASP A 89 -3.16 0.71 21.07
N ILE A 90 -2.49 -0.45 21.16
CA ILE A 90 -3.12 -1.78 21.30
C ILE A 90 -4.02 -1.83 22.55
N THR A 91 -3.50 -1.38 23.71
CA THR A 91 -4.25 -1.35 24.96
C THR A 91 -5.47 -0.44 24.86
N ARG A 92 -5.30 0.74 24.27
CA ARG A 92 -6.36 1.72 24.06
C ARG A 92 -7.45 1.19 23.12
N ALA A 93 -7.05 0.46 22.07
CA ALA A 93 -7.98 -0.18 21.13
C ALA A 93 -8.63 -1.46 21.70
N GLY A 94 -8.22 -1.94 22.87
CA GLY A 94 -8.75 -3.15 23.50
C GLY A 94 -8.45 -4.43 22.72
N LEU A 95 -7.35 -4.47 21.95
CA LEU A 95 -6.97 -5.61 21.13
C LEU A 95 -6.18 -6.64 21.93
N GLY A 96 -6.58 -7.92 21.84
CA GLY A 96 -5.89 -9.04 22.49
C GLY A 96 -5.16 -9.98 21.53
N ASN A 97 -5.21 -9.70 20.23
CA ASN A 97 -4.70 -10.56 19.17
C ASN A 97 -3.48 -9.97 18.42
N VAL A 98 -2.87 -8.93 18.96
CA VAL A 98 -1.63 -8.33 18.46
C VAL A 98 -0.67 -8.06 19.61
N THR A 99 0.62 -8.33 19.39
CA THR A 99 1.69 -8.11 20.37
C THR A 99 2.89 -7.49 19.68
N LEU A 100 3.43 -6.40 20.23
CA LEU A 100 4.70 -5.81 19.78
C LEU A 100 5.81 -6.14 20.77
N LYS A 101 6.98 -6.51 20.25
CA LYS A 101 8.17 -6.88 21.04
C LYS A 101 9.34 -5.99 20.68
N ASN A 102 9.98 -5.41 21.69
CA ASN A 102 11.27 -4.75 21.50
C ASN A 102 12.37 -5.83 21.51
N MET A 103 12.95 -6.11 20.34
CA MET A 103 13.90 -7.19 20.14
C MET A 103 14.78 -6.92 18.92
N ASN A 104 16.07 -7.30 19.00
CA ASN A 104 16.94 -7.32 17.83
C ASN A 104 16.59 -8.50 16.91
N LEU A 105 16.51 -8.29 15.60
CA LEU A 105 16.22 -9.33 14.62
C LEU A 105 17.26 -10.45 14.61
N GLU A 106 18.52 -10.17 14.98
CA GLU A 106 19.56 -11.21 15.09
C GLU A 106 19.25 -12.24 16.20
N GLU A 107 18.45 -11.87 17.21
CA GLU A 107 18.07 -12.71 18.35
C GLU A 107 16.80 -13.54 18.09
N VAL A 108 16.08 -13.26 17.04
CA VAL A 108 14.86 -14.01 16.67
C VAL A 108 15.25 -15.39 16.15
N ASP A 109 14.59 -16.43 16.67
CA ASP A 109 14.79 -17.82 16.30
C ASP A 109 13.47 -18.58 16.07
N ALA A 110 13.57 -19.86 15.78
CA ALA A 110 12.42 -20.73 15.53
C ALA A 110 11.45 -20.88 16.73
N SER A 111 11.87 -20.55 17.97
CA SER A 111 11.02 -20.61 19.16
C SER A 111 9.87 -19.59 19.13
N LEU A 112 9.99 -18.54 18.30
CA LEU A 112 8.90 -17.57 18.07
C LEU A 112 7.66 -18.24 17.42
N GLY A 113 7.85 -19.42 16.81
CA GLY A 113 6.82 -20.22 16.15
C GLY A 113 6.74 -19.97 14.65
N GLN A 114 5.68 -20.50 14.02
CA GLN A 114 5.48 -20.37 12.58
C GLN A 114 4.35 -19.40 12.26
N PHE A 115 4.50 -18.71 11.12
CA PHE A 115 3.60 -17.67 10.65
C PHE A 115 3.18 -17.93 9.21
N ASP A 116 1.92 -17.63 8.91
CA ASP A 116 1.36 -17.73 7.56
C ASP A 116 1.82 -16.59 6.66
N TYR A 117 2.05 -15.43 7.27
CA TYR A 117 2.59 -14.26 6.58
C TYR A 117 3.73 -13.66 7.39
N ILE A 118 4.85 -13.40 6.72
CA ILE A 118 6.00 -12.68 7.29
C ILE A 118 6.22 -11.43 6.45
N ILE A 119 6.17 -10.26 7.08
CA ILE A 119 6.26 -8.94 6.45
C ILE A 119 7.53 -8.25 6.91
N CYS A 120 8.30 -7.70 5.97
CA CYS A 120 9.45 -6.84 6.23
C CYS A 120 9.41 -5.66 5.26
N HIS A 121 8.75 -4.57 5.67
CA HIS A 121 8.58 -3.38 4.84
C HIS A 121 9.52 -2.26 5.25
N GLY A 122 10.32 -1.74 4.29
CA GLY A 122 11.19 -0.58 4.52
C GLY A 122 12.36 -0.82 5.47
N VAL A 123 12.82 -2.08 5.65
CA VAL A 123 13.89 -2.43 6.60
C VAL A 123 15.13 -2.99 5.90
N TYR A 124 14.97 -3.92 4.97
CA TYR A 124 16.05 -4.76 4.43
C TYR A 124 17.25 -3.97 3.89
N SER A 125 17.03 -2.83 3.23
CA SER A 125 18.12 -2.00 2.70
C SER A 125 18.78 -1.11 3.76
N TRP A 126 18.16 -0.93 4.91
CA TRP A 126 18.60 0.02 5.94
C TRP A 126 19.33 -0.61 7.10
N VAL A 127 19.62 -1.89 7.00
CA VAL A 127 20.26 -2.68 8.04
C VAL A 127 21.58 -3.30 7.56
N PRO A 128 22.54 -3.61 8.49
CA PRO A 128 23.79 -4.27 8.14
C PRO A 128 23.57 -5.64 7.50
N PRO A 129 24.57 -6.17 6.75
CA PRO A 129 24.48 -7.50 6.09
C PRO A 129 24.15 -8.66 7.03
N ALA A 130 24.61 -8.60 8.30
CA ALA A 130 24.28 -9.61 9.30
C ALA A 130 22.76 -9.64 9.61
N VAL A 131 22.14 -8.46 9.75
CA VAL A 131 20.70 -8.33 9.97
C VAL A 131 19.91 -8.70 8.71
N GLN A 132 20.40 -8.35 7.50
CA GLN A 132 19.80 -8.82 6.23
C GLN A 132 19.75 -10.35 6.16
N THR A 133 20.85 -11.00 6.56
CA THR A 133 20.92 -12.47 6.65
C THR A 133 19.94 -13.02 7.70
N ALA A 134 19.83 -12.35 8.85
CA ALA A 134 18.87 -12.73 9.90
C ALA A 134 17.42 -12.60 9.40
N ILE A 135 17.06 -11.54 8.67
CA ILE A 135 15.72 -11.37 8.07
C ILE A 135 15.38 -12.56 7.16
N LEU A 136 16.28 -12.94 6.25
CA LEU A 136 16.03 -14.09 5.36
C LEU A 136 16.01 -15.42 6.10
N ARG A 137 16.82 -15.59 7.14
CA ARG A 137 16.79 -16.76 8.02
C ARG A 137 15.46 -16.87 8.76
N ILE A 138 15.00 -15.78 9.40
CA ILE A 138 13.71 -15.72 10.10
C ILE A 138 12.57 -16.04 9.11
N ALA A 139 12.61 -15.41 7.92
CA ALA A 139 11.64 -15.67 6.86
C ALA A 139 11.62 -17.15 6.43
N SER A 140 12.75 -17.85 6.52
CA SER A 140 12.80 -19.29 6.25
C SER A 140 12.36 -20.13 7.45
N GLU A 141 12.95 -19.95 8.62
CA GLU A 141 12.73 -20.79 9.80
C GLU A 141 11.30 -20.64 10.36
N ASN A 142 10.76 -19.42 10.37
CA ASN A 142 9.47 -19.11 10.98
C ASN A 142 8.30 -19.08 9.98
N LEU A 143 8.52 -19.37 8.70
CA LEU A 143 7.43 -19.48 7.72
C LEU A 143 6.71 -20.82 7.83
N ALA A 144 5.38 -20.78 7.88
CA ALA A 144 4.54 -21.96 7.75
C ALA A 144 4.74 -22.65 6.37
N PRO A 145 4.44 -23.95 6.22
CA PRO A 145 4.62 -24.65 4.94
C PRO A 145 3.95 -23.97 3.75
N ASP A 146 2.74 -23.44 3.95
CA ASP A 146 1.96 -22.70 2.93
C ASP A 146 2.06 -21.18 3.08
N GLY A 147 3.01 -20.71 3.89
CA GLY A 147 3.19 -19.30 4.18
C GLY A 147 3.74 -18.48 3.01
N VAL A 148 3.58 -17.16 3.13
CA VAL A 148 4.02 -16.15 2.16
C VAL A 148 4.84 -15.09 2.88
N VAL A 149 5.98 -14.73 2.30
CA VAL A 149 6.87 -13.67 2.80
C VAL A 149 6.78 -12.46 1.89
N TYR A 150 6.76 -11.29 2.45
CA TYR A 150 6.90 -10.01 1.76
C TYR A 150 8.13 -9.28 2.29
N ILE A 151 9.04 -8.89 1.40
CA ILE A 151 10.22 -8.07 1.75
C ILE A 151 10.35 -6.94 0.73
N SER A 152 10.38 -5.70 1.19
CA SER A 152 10.67 -4.55 0.35
C SER A 152 12.09 -4.05 0.54
N TYR A 153 12.68 -3.55 -0.54
CA TYR A 153 14.05 -3.05 -0.55
C TYR A 153 14.32 -2.08 -1.71
N ASN A 154 15.32 -1.22 -1.49
CA ASN A 154 15.86 -0.36 -2.52
C ASN A 154 16.61 -1.20 -3.57
N THR A 155 16.40 -0.93 -4.86
CA THR A 155 16.96 -1.77 -5.92
C THR A 155 17.74 -0.97 -6.96
N TYR A 156 18.72 -1.66 -7.55
CA TYR A 156 19.41 -1.21 -8.73
C TYR A 156 18.65 -1.62 -10.00
N PRO A 157 18.76 -0.82 -11.10
CA PRO A 157 19.69 0.29 -11.31
C PRO A 157 19.25 1.64 -10.73
N GLY A 158 17.98 1.84 -10.40
CA GLY A 158 17.43 3.14 -10.08
C GLY A 158 18.13 3.86 -8.93
N TRP A 159 18.56 3.12 -7.92
CA TRP A 159 19.31 3.70 -6.80
C TRP A 159 20.72 4.17 -7.16
N LYS A 160 21.32 3.72 -8.27
CA LYS A 160 22.66 4.20 -8.68
C LYS A 160 22.74 5.72 -8.85
N ALA A 161 21.70 6.32 -9.41
CA ALA A 161 21.64 7.77 -9.56
C ALA A 161 21.38 8.47 -8.20
N ARG A 162 20.48 7.91 -7.37
CA ARG A 162 20.16 8.47 -6.05
C ARG A 162 21.33 8.39 -5.06
N GLU A 163 22.22 7.39 -5.17
CA GLU A 163 23.43 7.29 -4.36
C GLU A 163 24.31 8.53 -4.50
N ILE A 164 24.41 9.14 -5.70
CA ILE A 164 25.18 10.37 -5.92
C ILE A 164 24.65 11.52 -5.04
N VAL A 165 23.33 11.67 -5.00
CA VAL A 165 22.67 12.71 -4.17
C VAL A 165 22.87 12.42 -2.69
N ARG A 166 22.67 11.16 -2.29
CA ARG A 166 22.87 10.70 -0.90
C ARG A 166 24.30 10.95 -0.43
N ASP A 167 25.30 10.57 -1.22
CA ASP A 167 26.71 10.76 -0.89
C ASP A 167 27.05 12.24 -0.70
N ALA A 168 26.49 13.10 -1.57
CA ALA A 168 26.67 14.55 -1.45
C ALA A 168 26.01 15.11 -0.18
N MET A 169 24.80 14.65 0.17
CA MET A 169 24.11 15.02 1.40
C MET A 169 24.88 14.57 2.65
N LEU A 170 25.39 13.36 2.67
CA LEU A 170 26.22 12.81 3.76
C LEU A 170 27.55 13.56 3.89
N LEU A 171 28.22 13.87 2.77
CA LEU A 171 29.49 14.60 2.77
C LEU A 171 29.40 15.92 3.55
N ARG A 172 28.28 16.64 3.46
CA ARG A 172 28.12 17.93 4.12
C ARG A 172 27.37 17.86 5.45
N GLY A 173 26.46 16.87 5.60
CA GLY A 173 25.52 16.79 6.72
C GLY A 173 25.95 15.84 7.83
N ALA A 174 26.70 14.76 7.53
CA ALA A 174 26.89 13.64 8.48
C ALA A 174 27.50 14.04 9.82
N ASP A 175 28.47 14.95 9.82
CA ASP A 175 29.23 15.38 11.02
C ASP A 175 28.52 16.46 11.86
N ARG A 176 27.26 16.77 11.59
CA ARG A 176 26.51 17.78 12.35
C ARG A 176 25.93 17.16 13.63
N ALA A 177 25.77 18.00 14.66
CA ALA A 177 25.43 17.54 15.99
C ALA A 177 23.99 17.03 16.12
N THR A 178 23.03 17.70 15.45
CA THR A 178 21.61 17.38 15.56
C THR A 178 21.00 16.92 14.22
N PRO A 179 19.93 16.10 14.22
CA PRO A 179 19.24 15.71 13.01
C PRO A 179 18.77 16.90 12.14
N ALA A 180 18.30 17.96 12.77
CA ALA A 180 17.86 19.17 12.07
C ALA A 180 19.04 19.89 11.38
N GLU A 181 20.20 19.99 12.03
CA GLU A 181 21.41 20.55 11.42
C GLU A 181 21.91 19.66 10.28
N LYS A 182 21.95 18.32 10.48
CA LYS A 182 22.31 17.36 9.43
C LYS A 182 21.49 17.59 8.17
N LEU A 183 20.17 17.66 8.32
CA LEU A 183 19.24 17.85 7.21
C LEU A 183 19.41 19.24 6.55
N SER A 184 19.55 20.31 7.33
CA SER A 184 19.75 21.66 6.81
C SER A 184 21.00 21.78 5.94
N TYR A 185 22.13 21.22 6.42
CA TYR A 185 23.39 21.21 5.67
C TYR A 185 23.32 20.30 4.44
N ALA A 186 22.62 19.16 4.54
CA ALA A 186 22.41 18.23 3.44
C ALA A 186 21.58 18.88 2.32
N ARG A 187 20.45 19.54 2.66
CA ARG A 187 19.64 20.31 1.70
C ARG A 187 20.45 21.40 1.00
N GLY A 188 21.20 22.19 1.75
CA GLY A 188 22.06 23.22 1.17
C GLY A 188 23.15 22.66 0.25
N MET A 189 23.58 21.39 0.40
CA MET A 189 24.49 20.74 -0.56
C MET A 189 23.77 20.42 -1.86
N VAL A 190 22.55 19.90 -1.79
CA VAL A 190 21.78 19.57 -2.99
C VAL A 190 21.42 20.83 -3.78
N GLU A 191 20.98 21.88 -3.12
CA GLU A 191 20.72 23.20 -3.74
C GLU A 191 21.96 23.75 -4.42
N PHE A 192 23.11 23.74 -3.73
CA PHE A 192 24.38 24.17 -4.31
C PHE A 192 24.76 23.36 -5.56
N LEU A 193 24.65 22.02 -5.50
CA LEU A 193 24.96 21.16 -6.65
C LEU A 193 23.97 21.37 -7.80
N HIS A 194 22.70 21.57 -7.49
CA HIS A 194 21.68 21.85 -8.51
C HIS A 194 22.03 23.12 -9.30
N ASP A 195 22.49 24.18 -8.62
CA ASP A 195 22.84 25.45 -9.26
C ASP A 195 24.17 25.37 -10.04
N MET A 196 25.12 24.58 -9.56
CA MET A 196 26.48 24.50 -10.13
C MET A 196 26.64 23.36 -11.14
N ALA A 197 25.76 22.35 -11.17
CA ALA A 197 25.87 21.22 -12.06
C ALA A 197 25.73 21.65 -13.53
N ARG A 198 26.61 21.10 -14.39
CA ARG A 198 26.59 21.38 -15.82
C ARG A 198 25.27 20.92 -16.43
N GLU A 199 24.63 21.80 -17.21
CA GLU A 199 23.41 21.50 -17.94
C GLU A 199 23.56 20.25 -18.82
N GLY A 200 22.55 19.37 -18.79
CA GLY A 200 22.52 18.10 -19.53
C GLY A 200 23.43 17.00 -18.97
N SER A 201 24.17 17.25 -17.87
CA SER A 201 24.94 16.20 -17.19
C SER A 201 24.01 15.21 -16.47
N VAL A 202 24.52 13.99 -16.21
CA VAL A 202 23.80 12.98 -15.41
C VAL A 202 23.45 13.53 -14.02
N LEU A 203 24.40 14.22 -13.38
CA LEU A 203 24.17 14.83 -12.07
C LEU A 203 23.01 15.84 -12.10
N LYS A 204 22.98 16.75 -13.09
CA LYS A 204 21.91 17.75 -13.22
C LYS A 204 20.54 17.08 -13.35
N LYS A 205 20.41 16.09 -14.24
CA LYS A 205 19.16 15.33 -14.42
C LYS A 205 18.73 14.60 -13.15
N THR A 206 19.68 13.93 -12.48
CA THR A 206 19.39 13.25 -11.20
C THR A 206 18.90 14.22 -10.13
N LEU A 207 19.52 15.40 -10.04
CA LEU A 207 19.09 16.43 -9.09
C LEU A 207 17.70 16.96 -9.43
N GLU A 208 17.41 17.24 -10.71
CA GLU A 208 16.07 17.66 -11.16
C GLU A 208 14.98 16.63 -10.82
N GLU A 209 15.26 15.33 -10.97
CA GLU A 209 14.34 14.23 -10.59
C GLU A 209 14.18 14.10 -9.06
N THR A 210 15.21 14.43 -8.27
CA THR A 210 15.20 14.24 -6.82
C THR A 210 14.71 15.48 -6.06
N MET A 211 14.89 16.68 -6.61
CA MET A 211 14.52 17.95 -5.98
C MET A 211 13.05 18.00 -5.49
N PRO A 212 12.05 17.56 -6.26
CA PRO A 212 10.66 17.55 -5.77
C PRO A 212 10.49 16.73 -4.49
N THR A 213 11.18 15.60 -4.36
CA THR A 213 11.17 14.78 -3.15
C THR A 213 11.81 15.55 -1.98
N ILE A 214 12.97 16.18 -2.19
CA ILE A 214 13.68 16.92 -1.14
C ILE A 214 12.90 18.15 -0.66
N GLN A 215 12.16 18.82 -1.56
CA GLN A 215 11.38 20.01 -1.23
C GLN A 215 10.04 19.70 -0.57
N ASN A 216 9.38 18.61 -0.97
CA ASN A 216 7.99 18.35 -0.58
C ASN A 216 7.84 17.28 0.51
N SER A 217 8.90 16.51 0.83
CA SER A 217 8.83 15.49 1.87
C SER A 217 9.04 16.06 3.27
N GLN A 218 8.46 15.38 4.25
CA GLN A 218 8.65 15.68 5.67
C GLN A 218 10.11 15.43 6.09
N ASP A 219 10.58 16.16 7.09
CA ASP A 219 11.97 16.09 7.55
C ASP A 219 12.39 14.69 8.02
N TYR A 220 11.51 13.98 8.74
CA TYR A 220 11.80 12.63 9.18
C TYR A 220 12.06 11.68 8.01
N TYR A 221 11.25 11.78 6.92
CA TYR A 221 11.43 10.96 5.73
C TYR A 221 12.81 11.20 5.09
N LEU A 222 13.21 12.47 4.92
CA LEU A 222 14.50 12.82 4.31
C LEU A 222 15.69 12.37 5.16
N ILE A 223 15.57 12.43 6.49
CA ILE A 223 16.60 11.94 7.40
C ILE A 223 16.78 10.44 7.20
N HIS A 224 15.71 9.67 7.20
CA HIS A 224 15.79 8.22 7.04
C HIS A 224 16.14 7.78 5.62
N GLU A 225 15.66 8.47 4.57
CA GLU A 225 15.92 8.09 3.18
C GLU A 225 17.35 8.43 2.73
N PHE A 226 17.92 9.56 3.18
CA PHE A 226 19.20 10.05 2.67
C PHE A 226 20.33 10.12 3.69
N LEU A 227 20.04 10.17 4.99
CA LEU A 227 21.06 10.42 6.02
C LEU A 227 21.31 9.24 6.96
N GLU A 228 20.60 8.11 6.78
CA GLU A 228 20.87 6.88 7.54
C GLU A 228 22.27 6.34 7.28
N ALA A 229 22.86 5.70 8.31
CA ALA A 229 24.20 5.12 8.23
C ALA A 229 24.31 3.98 7.21
N CYS A 230 23.24 3.17 7.10
CA CYS A 230 23.15 2.06 6.16
C CYS A 230 22.20 2.40 5.02
N ASN A 231 22.60 2.08 3.79
CA ASN A 231 21.72 1.89 2.64
C ASN A 231 22.41 0.89 1.72
N ALA A 232 21.79 -0.26 1.50
CA ALA A 232 22.33 -1.37 0.75
C ALA A 232 21.34 -1.84 -0.34
N PRO A 233 21.14 -1.06 -1.42
CA PRO A 233 20.34 -1.49 -2.56
C PRO A 233 20.96 -2.71 -3.22
N CYS A 234 20.13 -3.61 -3.78
CA CYS A 234 20.61 -4.79 -4.48
C CYS A 234 19.85 -5.01 -5.79
N TYR A 235 20.40 -5.81 -6.69
CA TYR A 235 19.67 -6.29 -7.86
C TYR A 235 18.69 -7.39 -7.47
N LEU A 236 17.56 -7.51 -8.18
CA LEU A 236 16.58 -8.57 -7.95
C LEU A 236 17.24 -9.96 -7.97
N LYS A 237 18.07 -10.24 -8.98
CA LYS A 237 18.76 -11.54 -9.10
C LYS A 237 19.61 -11.89 -7.87
N ASP A 238 20.27 -10.88 -7.29
CA ASP A 238 21.17 -11.07 -6.15
C ASP A 238 20.34 -11.29 -4.87
N PHE A 239 19.24 -10.54 -4.69
CA PHE A 239 18.28 -10.76 -3.61
C PHE A 239 17.67 -12.16 -3.67
N VAL A 240 17.19 -12.60 -4.84
CA VAL A 240 16.60 -13.93 -5.02
C VAL A 240 17.63 -15.03 -4.78
N ALA A 241 18.89 -14.84 -5.17
CA ALA A 241 19.97 -15.79 -4.88
C ALA A 241 20.22 -15.88 -3.35
N ALA A 242 20.25 -14.75 -2.63
CA ALA A 242 20.40 -14.73 -1.17
C ALA A 242 19.22 -15.41 -0.47
N ALA A 243 17.99 -15.15 -0.91
CA ALA A 243 16.78 -15.82 -0.41
C ALA A 243 16.80 -17.33 -0.67
N GLY A 244 17.24 -17.73 -1.87
CA GLY A 244 17.41 -19.14 -2.26
C GLY A 244 18.41 -19.88 -1.38
N ALA A 245 19.51 -19.24 -1.00
CA ALA A 245 20.49 -19.80 -0.05
C ALA A 245 19.90 -20.07 1.34
N GLN A 246 18.79 -19.42 1.69
CA GLN A 246 18.02 -19.65 2.92
C GLN A 246 16.81 -20.57 2.71
N GLY A 247 16.65 -21.23 1.55
CA GLY A 247 15.55 -22.15 1.29
C GLY A 247 14.21 -21.47 0.94
N LEU A 248 14.25 -20.24 0.46
CA LEU A 248 13.10 -19.49 -0.05
C LEU A 248 13.13 -19.43 -1.59
N ALA A 249 11.96 -19.35 -2.20
CA ALA A 249 11.78 -19.22 -3.64
C ALA A 249 11.02 -17.94 -3.99
N TYR A 250 11.35 -17.35 -5.12
CA TYR A 250 10.67 -16.20 -5.68
C TYR A 250 9.26 -16.58 -6.14
N LEU A 251 8.26 -15.87 -5.64
CA LEU A 251 6.88 -15.97 -6.10
C LEU A 251 6.54 -14.86 -7.09
N GLY A 252 6.93 -13.61 -6.79
CA GLY A 252 6.60 -12.47 -7.63
C GLY A 252 6.87 -11.14 -6.93
N ASP A 253 6.34 -10.07 -7.52
CA ASP A 253 6.27 -8.75 -6.91
C ASP A 253 4.88 -8.52 -6.31
N ALA A 254 4.78 -7.75 -5.24
CA ALA A 254 3.50 -7.42 -4.59
C ALA A 254 2.60 -6.50 -5.44
N GLU A 255 3.12 -6.00 -6.56
CA GLU A 255 2.40 -5.36 -7.65
C GLU A 255 2.55 -6.17 -8.96
N PRO A 256 1.76 -7.24 -9.16
CA PRO A 256 1.94 -8.15 -10.28
C PRO A 256 1.95 -7.51 -11.67
N SER A 257 1.23 -6.39 -11.87
CA SER A 257 1.24 -5.66 -13.15
C SER A 257 2.65 -5.23 -13.58
N THR A 258 3.59 -5.07 -12.66
CA THR A 258 4.98 -4.71 -12.96
C THR A 258 5.82 -5.87 -13.51
N MET A 259 5.32 -7.10 -13.42
CA MET A 259 6.01 -8.34 -13.82
C MET A 259 5.74 -8.75 -15.27
N PHE A 260 4.64 -8.26 -15.85
CA PHE A 260 4.18 -8.69 -17.16
C PHE A 260 4.82 -7.86 -18.28
N VAL A 261 5.67 -8.52 -19.07
CA VAL A 261 6.41 -7.89 -20.18
C VAL A 261 5.49 -7.31 -21.26
N SER A 262 4.27 -7.86 -21.41
CA SER A 262 3.27 -7.37 -22.35
C SER A 262 2.87 -5.91 -22.11
N ASN A 263 3.03 -5.40 -20.87
CA ASN A 263 2.74 -4.00 -20.55
C ASN A 263 3.74 -3.00 -21.16
N TYR A 264 4.86 -3.49 -21.71
CA TYR A 264 5.92 -2.67 -22.29
C TYR A 264 5.93 -2.68 -23.82
N GLY A 265 4.92 -3.35 -24.42
CA GLY A 265 4.75 -3.47 -25.88
C GLY A 265 5.67 -4.49 -26.56
N ASP A 266 5.33 -4.90 -27.78
CA ASP A 266 6.00 -5.98 -28.50
C ASP A 266 7.48 -5.71 -28.79
N LYS A 267 7.84 -4.44 -28.96
CA LYS A 267 9.23 -4.03 -29.18
C LYS A 267 10.16 -4.41 -28.02
N VAL A 268 9.62 -4.44 -26.80
CA VAL A 268 10.31 -4.86 -25.57
C VAL A 268 10.07 -6.34 -25.30
N ALA A 269 8.81 -6.78 -25.40
CA ALA A 269 8.39 -8.12 -24.99
C ALA A 269 9.08 -9.22 -25.81
N THR A 270 9.10 -9.12 -27.14
CA THR A 270 9.62 -10.17 -28.03
C THR A 270 11.10 -10.47 -27.77
N PRO A 271 12.02 -9.48 -27.78
CA PRO A 271 13.44 -9.78 -27.52
C PRO A 271 13.69 -10.24 -26.08
N LEU A 272 12.97 -9.73 -25.08
CA LEU A 272 13.16 -10.17 -23.69
C LEU A 272 12.74 -11.62 -23.48
N LEU A 273 11.62 -12.05 -24.04
CA LEU A 273 11.17 -13.44 -23.96
C LEU A 273 12.16 -14.39 -24.66
N GLN A 274 12.79 -13.97 -25.76
CA GLN A 274 13.83 -14.74 -26.43
C GLN A 274 15.11 -14.84 -25.61
N GLU A 275 15.55 -13.74 -24.99
CA GLU A 275 16.78 -13.66 -24.18
C GLU A 275 16.65 -14.40 -22.86
N CYS A 276 15.54 -14.19 -22.12
CA CYS A 276 15.37 -14.70 -20.76
C CYS A 276 14.79 -16.13 -20.72
N GLY A 277 14.22 -16.62 -21.81
CA GLY A 277 13.56 -17.93 -21.87
C GLY A 277 12.44 -18.05 -20.83
N SER A 278 12.51 -19.06 -19.96
CA SER A 278 11.54 -19.30 -18.88
C SER A 278 11.90 -18.63 -17.54
N SER A 279 12.98 -17.85 -17.48
CA SER A 279 13.44 -17.24 -16.23
C SER A 279 12.68 -15.94 -15.93
N GLN A 280 11.65 -16.02 -15.09
CA GLN A 280 10.89 -14.85 -14.63
C GLN A 280 11.81 -13.83 -13.93
N VAL A 281 12.73 -14.27 -13.08
CA VAL A 281 13.66 -13.39 -12.36
C VAL A 281 14.55 -12.60 -13.34
N MET A 282 15.07 -13.25 -14.39
CA MET A 282 15.88 -12.56 -15.38
C MET A 282 15.05 -11.59 -16.22
N LEU A 283 13.86 -11.99 -16.65
CA LEU A 283 12.92 -11.12 -17.37
C LEU A 283 12.65 -9.84 -16.56
N GLU A 284 12.32 -9.97 -15.29
CA GLU A 284 12.05 -8.81 -14.43
C GLU A 284 13.32 -8.01 -14.11
N GLN A 285 14.49 -8.66 -14.03
CA GLN A 285 15.76 -7.93 -13.89
C GLN A 285 16.04 -7.03 -15.10
N TYR A 286 15.73 -7.48 -16.32
CA TYR A 286 15.83 -6.63 -17.52
C TYR A 286 14.80 -5.50 -17.50
N LEU A 287 13.57 -5.78 -17.06
CA LEU A 287 12.53 -4.75 -16.88
C LEU A 287 12.99 -3.69 -15.88
N ASP A 288 13.68 -4.05 -14.80
CA ASP A 288 14.23 -3.09 -13.85
C ASP A 288 15.18 -2.08 -14.51
N PHE A 289 16.01 -2.54 -15.45
CA PHE A 289 16.88 -1.64 -16.22
C PHE A 289 16.08 -0.74 -17.17
N ILE A 290 15.04 -1.28 -17.82
CA ILE A 290 14.22 -0.52 -18.77
C ILE A 290 13.45 0.61 -18.06
N VAL A 291 12.90 0.36 -16.86
CA VAL A 291 12.09 1.34 -16.13
C VAL A 291 12.88 2.11 -15.08
N ASN A 292 14.20 1.90 -14.98
CA ASN A 292 15.05 2.49 -13.93
C ASN A 292 14.47 2.27 -12.52
N ARG A 293 14.09 1.02 -12.20
CA ARG A 293 13.41 0.67 -10.95
C ARG A 293 14.24 1.03 -9.72
N GLN A 294 13.61 1.69 -8.76
CA GLN A 294 14.25 2.17 -7.52
C GLN A 294 13.85 1.35 -6.28
N PHE A 295 12.70 0.69 -6.31
CA PHE A 295 12.14 -0.03 -5.17
C PHE A 295 11.47 -1.32 -5.61
N ARG A 296 11.65 -2.39 -4.84
CA ARG A 296 11.02 -3.68 -5.05
C ARG A 296 10.26 -4.14 -3.81
N GLN A 297 9.21 -4.89 -4.07
CA GLN A 297 8.30 -5.45 -3.09
C GLN A 297 8.15 -6.94 -3.36
N THR A 298 9.22 -7.67 -3.03
CA THR A 298 9.36 -9.08 -3.41
C THR A 298 8.55 -9.99 -2.51
N VAL A 299 7.82 -10.90 -3.13
CA VAL A 299 7.05 -11.96 -2.49
C VAL A 299 7.78 -13.30 -2.65
N LEU A 300 7.99 -13.99 -1.53
CA LEU A 300 8.69 -15.27 -1.47
C LEU A 300 7.81 -16.35 -0.83
N VAL A 301 8.15 -17.59 -1.09
CA VAL A 301 7.55 -18.79 -0.48
C VAL A 301 8.64 -19.80 -0.12
N LYS A 302 8.29 -20.88 0.58
CA LYS A 302 9.22 -22.01 0.79
C LYS A 302 9.72 -22.56 -0.54
N GLN A 303 11.01 -22.91 -0.63
CA GLN A 303 11.64 -23.51 -1.83
C GLN A 303 10.89 -24.75 -2.32
N ALA A 304 10.31 -25.54 -1.42
CA ALA A 304 9.51 -26.73 -1.76
C ALA A 304 8.29 -26.41 -2.64
N ARG A 305 7.81 -25.17 -2.65
CA ARG A 305 6.65 -24.73 -3.44
C ARG A 305 7.02 -24.16 -4.81
N ALA A 306 8.30 -23.95 -5.09
CA ALA A 306 8.78 -23.30 -6.32
C ALA A 306 8.25 -23.96 -7.60
N SER A 307 8.21 -25.30 -7.64
CA SER A 307 7.73 -26.05 -8.81
C SER A 307 6.24 -25.89 -9.10
N SER A 308 5.47 -25.37 -8.16
CA SER A 308 4.02 -25.14 -8.29
C SER A 308 3.69 -23.72 -8.75
N VAL A 309 4.66 -22.79 -8.77
CA VAL A 309 4.44 -21.42 -9.23
C VAL A 309 4.16 -21.38 -10.72
N ARG A 310 3.16 -20.61 -11.12
CA ARG A 310 2.72 -20.42 -12.52
C ARG A 310 2.55 -18.93 -12.79
N TYR A 311 3.32 -18.37 -13.72
CA TYR A 311 3.24 -16.94 -14.10
C TYR A 311 2.20 -16.67 -15.20
N GLN A 312 1.75 -17.70 -15.88
CA GLN A 312 0.59 -17.59 -16.77
C GLN A 312 -0.67 -17.65 -15.93
N LEU A 313 -1.46 -16.59 -15.98
CA LEU A 313 -2.71 -16.52 -15.24
C LEU A 313 -3.75 -17.51 -15.79
N ASP A 314 -4.42 -18.22 -14.88
CA ASP A 314 -5.40 -19.23 -15.20
C ASP A 314 -6.82 -18.70 -14.94
N HIS A 315 -7.70 -18.77 -15.95
CA HIS A 315 -9.11 -18.40 -15.83
C HIS A 315 -9.83 -19.13 -14.68
N ALA A 316 -9.46 -20.39 -14.40
CA ALA A 316 -10.01 -21.12 -13.27
C ALA A 316 -9.72 -20.44 -11.91
N ARG A 317 -8.59 -19.75 -11.79
CA ARG A 317 -8.23 -18.99 -10.58
C ARG A 317 -8.88 -17.61 -10.56
N ILE A 318 -8.97 -16.94 -11.70
CA ILE A 318 -9.66 -15.65 -11.86
C ILE A 318 -11.14 -15.77 -11.43
N ARG A 319 -11.80 -16.91 -11.68
CA ARG A 319 -13.18 -17.19 -11.24
C ARG A 319 -13.39 -17.14 -9.73
N HIS A 320 -12.34 -17.37 -8.95
CA HIS A 320 -12.43 -17.47 -7.48
C HIS A 320 -11.98 -16.18 -6.78
N MET A 321 -12.11 -15.05 -7.43
CA MET A 321 -11.74 -13.74 -6.89
C MET A 321 -12.92 -12.76 -6.94
N ALA A 322 -12.80 -11.68 -6.19
CA ALA A 322 -13.71 -10.55 -6.19
C ALA A 322 -12.96 -9.29 -6.64
N TYR A 323 -13.63 -8.44 -7.39
CA TYR A 323 -13.05 -7.34 -8.15
C TYR A 323 -13.69 -6.00 -7.82
N ALA A 324 -12.89 -4.93 -7.82
CA ALA A 324 -13.35 -3.54 -7.73
C ALA A 324 -12.54 -2.66 -8.68
N ALA A 325 -13.20 -1.80 -9.41
CA ALA A 325 -12.58 -0.74 -10.21
C ALA A 325 -13.56 0.44 -10.36
N LEU A 326 -12.99 1.62 -10.60
CA LEU A 326 -13.75 2.79 -11.00
C LEU A 326 -13.25 3.20 -12.39
N PHE A 327 -14.13 3.11 -13.39
CA PHE A 327 -13.86 3.56 -14.75
C PHE A 327 -14.35 4.98 -14.92
N GLN A 328 -13.43 5.88 -15.18
CA GLN A 328 -13.71 7.28 -15.53
C GLN A 328 -13.57 7.43 -17.03
N CYS A 329 -14.66 7.73 -17.70
CA CYS A 329 -14.73 7.78 -19.15
C CYS A 329 -15.06 9.19 -19.61
N GLU A 330 -14.55 9.60 -20.79
CA GLU A 330 -14.80 10.91 -21.38
C GLU A 330 -16.27 11.03 -21.83
N GLU A 331 -16.86 9.92 -22.25
CA GLU A 331 -18.25 9.84 -22.69
C GLU A 331 -19.03 8.83 -21.83
N PRO A 332 -20.35 9.00 -21.69
CA PRO A 332 -21.20 8.02 -21.02
C PRO A 332 -21.11 6.63 -21.66
N ILE A 333 -20.98 5.59 -20.83
CA ILE A 333 -20.96 4.20 -21.30
C ILE A 333 -22.38 3.80 -21.72
N THR A 334 -22.56 3.46 -23.00
CA THR A 334 -23.79 2.87 -23.54
C THR A 334 -23.48 1.52 -24.20
N LEU A 335 -24.30 0.50 -23.96
CA LEU A 335 -24.01 -0.88 -24.39
C LEU A 335 -23.96 -1.02 -25.92
N ASP A 336 -24.81 -0.30 -26.64
CA ASP A 336 -25.00 -0.31 -28.11
C ASP A 336 -24.12 0.75 -28.82
N GLY A 337 -23.43 1.60 -28.09
CA GLY A 337 -22.57 2.66 -28.64
C GLY A 337 -21.24 2.12 -29.21
N GLY A 338 -20.46 3.03 -29.83
CA GLY A 338 -19.10 2.77 -30.29
C GLY A 338 -18.12 2.48 -29.14
N PRO A 339 -16.81 2.26 -29.43
CA PRO A 339 -15.77 2.10 -28.39
C PRO A 339 -15.70 3.33 -27.48
N VAL A 340 -15.52 3.12 -26.18
CA VAL A 340 -15.41 4.18 -25.16
C VAL A 340 -14.03 4.14 -24.51
N GLN A 341 -13.35 5.29 -24.51
CA GLN A 341 -12.06 5.44 -23.83
C GLN A 341 -12.30 5.76 -22.35
N CYS A 342 -11.62 5.03 -21.46
CA CYS A 342 -11.74 5.20 -20.03
C CYS A 342 -10.37 5.13 -19.35
N LYS A 343 -10.28 5.74 -18.16
CA LYS A 343 -9.24 5.48 -17.16
C LYS A 343 -9.80 4.52 -16.13
N ALA A 344 -9.19 3.36 -16.00
CA ALA A 344 -9.49 2.40 -14.94
C ALA A 344 -8.66 2.68 -13.68
N TRP A 345 -8.66 1.77 -12.72
CA TRP A 345 -7.86 1.89 -11.49
C TRP A 345 -6.40 2.27 -11.81
N ARG A 346 -5.79 3.14 -10.98
CA ARG A 346 -4.43 3.68 -11.19
C ARG A 346 -4.22 4.42 -12.52
N ASN A 347 -5.27 5.00 -13.07
CA ASN A 347 -5.26 5.71 -14.36
C ASN A 347 -4.81 4.86 -15.56
N VAL A 348 -5.03 3.54 -15.48
CA VAL A 348 -4.76 2.63 -16.61
C VAL A 348 -5.70 2.94 -17.76
N ASP A 349 -5.15 3.17 -18.96
CA ASP A 349 -5.92 3.41 -20.18
C ASP A 349 -6.60 2.11 -20.63
N VAL A 350 -7.91 2.16 -20.81
CA VAL A 350 -8.73 1.02 -21.24
C VAL A 350 -9.74 1.48 -22.28
N THR A 351 -9.84 0.74 -23.39
CA THR A 351 -10.88 0.94 -24.39
C THR A 351 -11.94 -0.15 -24.24
N LEU A 352 -13.17 0.25 -23.98
CA LEU A 352 -14.32 -0.65 -23.88
C LEU A 352 -14.95 -0.82 -25.28
N HIS A 353 -14.70 -1.95 -25.92
CA HIS A 353 -15.13 -2.20 -27.31
C HIS A 353 -16.50 -2.86 -27.41
N THR A 354 -16.82 -3.75 -26.48
CA THR A 354 -17.94 -4.68 -26.59
C THR A 354 -19.03 -4.38 -25.56
N PRO A 355 -20.27 -4.84 -25.76
CA PRO A 355 -21.31 -4.77 -24.72
C PRO A 355 -20.86 -5.44 -23.40
N VAL A 356 -20.12 -6.55 -23.46
CA VAL A 356 -19.62 -7.27 -22.26
C VAL A 356 -18.64 -6.40 -21.48
N SER A 357 -17.60 -5.82 -22.14
CA SER A 357 -16.63 -4.96 -21.46
C SER A 357 -17.26 -3.70 -20.86
N LYS A 358 -18.28 -3.15 -21.54
CA LYS A 358 -19.05 -1.99 -21.06
C LYS A 358 -19.95 -2.33 -19.87
N ALA A 359 -20.66 -3.46 -19.93
CA ALA A 359 -21.49 -3.94 -18.83
C ALA A 359 -20.64 -4.27 -17.58
N LEU A 360 -19.44 -4.85 -17.76
CA LEU A 360 -18.46 -5.06 -16.69
C LEU A 360 -18.09 -3.72 -16.03
N ALA A 361 -17.70 -2.71 -16.81
CA ALA A 361 -17.31 -1.40 -16.29
C ALA A 361 -18.46 -0.71 -15.53
N LEU A 362 -19.69 -0.73 -16.07
CA LEU A 362 -20.88 -0.20 -15.41
C LEU A 362 -21.17 -0.92 -14.09
N THR A 363 -21.06 -2.25 -14.07
CA THR A 363 -21.30 -3.05 -12.87
C THR A 363 -20.27 -2.74 -11.78
N LEU A 364 -18.98 -2.67 -12.12
CA LEU A 364 -17.92 -2.33 -11.16
C LEU A 364 -18.08 -0.90 -10.63
N ASN A 365 -18.40 0.06 -11.51
CA ASN A 365 -18.65 1.46 -11.10
C ASN A 365 -19.81 1.57 -10.09
N ALA A 366 -20.91 0.82 -10.33
CA ALA A 366 -22.08 0.84 -9.45
C ALA A 366 -21.80 0.30 -8.04
N HIS A 367 -20.83 -0.59 -7.90
CA HIS A 367 -20.49 -1.23 -6.63
C HIS A 367 -19.27 -0.61 -5.93
N TYR A 368 -18.50 0.22 -6.64
CA TYR A 368 -17.27 0.79 -6.06
C TYR A 368 -17.56 1.59 -4.78
N PRO A 369 -16.77 1.41 -3.69
CA PRO A 369 -15.49 0.70 -3.55
C PRO A 369 -15.59 -0.78 -3.12
N SER A 370 -16.78 -1.35 -3.06
CA SER A 370 -16.98 -2.78 -2.77
C SER A 370 -16.43 -3.64 -3.90
N THR A 371 -16.01 -4.86 -3.52
CA THR A 371 -15.72 -5.88 -4.52
C THR A 371 -17.00 -6.59 -4.96
N VAL A 372 -17.01 -7.04 -6.21
CA VAL A 372 -18.03 -7.93 -6.77
C VAL A 372 -17.35 -9.26 -7.11
N THR A 373 -17.92 -10.40 -6.68
CA THR A 373 -17.40 -11.71 -7.05
C THR A 373 -17.53 -11.95 -8.56
N GLN A 374 -16.67 -12.80 -9.12
CA GLN A 374 -16.75 -13.11 -10.56
C GLN A 374 -18.13 -13.70 -10.93
N GLU A 375 -18.72 -14.54 -10.07
CA GLU A 375 -20.06 -15.08 -10.28
C GLU A 375 -21.13 -13.98 -10.37
N ALA A 376 -21.15 -13.04 -9.43
CA ALA A 376 -22.07 -11.92 -9.43
C ALA A 376 -21.84 -10.95 -10.62
N LEU A 377 -20.56 -10.77 -11.03
CA LEU A 377 -20.23 -10.02 -12.25
C LEU A 377 -20.78 -10.70 -13.49
N LEU A 378 -20.62 -12.03 -13.61
CA LEU A 378 -21.14 -12.79 -14.73
C LEU A 378 -22.67 -12.67 -14.84
N ASP A 379 -23.38 -12.84 -13.73
CA ASP A 379 -24.83 -12.72 -13.69
C ASP A 379 -25.30 -11.31 -14.10
N ALA A 380 -24.68 -10.26 -13.53
CA ALA A 380 -25.03 -8.88 -13.86
C ALA A 380 -24.74 -8.54 -15.32
N VAL A 381 -23.60 -8.97 -15.85
CA VAL A 381 -23.24 -8.74 -17.25
C VAL A 381 -24.17 -9.51 -18.19
N CYS A 382 -24.48 -10.79 -17.92
CA CYS A 382 -25.42 -11.59 -18.69
C CYS A 382 -26.80 -10.92 -18.76
N GLN A 383 -27.29 -10.41 -17.63
CA GLN A 383 -28.56 -9.68 -17.57
C GLN A 383 -28.52 -8.39 -18.40
N ALA A 384 -27.43 -7.62 -18.31
CA ALA A 384 -27.30 -6.35 -19.02
C ALA A 384 -27.21 -6.52 -20.54
N VAL A 385 -26.49 -7.56 -21.00
CA VAL A 385 -26.31 -7.80 -22.45
C VAL A 385 -27.38 -8.73 -23.06
N GLY A 386 -28.21 -9.38 -22.23
CA GLY A 386 -29.27 -10.30 -22.70
C GLY A 386 -28.71 -11.60 -23.30
N GLN A 387 -27.53 -12.08 -22.86
CA GLN A 387 -26.89 -13.27 -23.40
C GLN A 387 -26.60 -14.31 -22.29
N PRO A 388 -26.56 -15.60 -22.66
CA PRO A 388 -26.32 -16.66 -21.67
C PRO A 388 -24.85 -16.71 -21.17
N PRO A 389 -24.60 -17.23 -19.97
CA PRO A 389 -23.27 -17.33 -19.37
C PRO A 389 -22.20 -17.96 -20.27
N ALA A 390 -22.56 -19.02 -21.01
CA ALA A 390 -21.63 -19.71 -21.90
C ALA A 390 -21.04 -18.81 -23.01
N THR A 391 -21.77 -17.74 -23.40
CA THR A 391 -21.31 -16.76 -24.40
C THR A 391 -20.51 -15.63 -23.75
N VAL A 392 -20.94 -15.18 -22.57
CA VAL A 392 -20.39 -14.00 -21.89
C VAL A 392 -19.10 -14.31 -21.12
N GLU A 393 -19.05 -15.46 -20.44
CA GLU A 393 -17.98 -15.77 -19.51
C GLU A 393 -16.56 -15.76 -20.11
N PRO A 394 -16.30 -16.32 -21.30
CA PRO A 394 -14.95 -16.30 -21.87
C PRO A 394 -14.42 -14.87 -22.02
N GLU A 395 -15.21 -13.98 -22.61
CA GLU A 395 -14.83 -12.57 -22.82
C GLU A 395 -14.70 -11.82 -21.49
N LEU A 396 -15.57 -12.07 -20.52
CA LEU A 396 -15.48 -11.49 -19.18
C LEU A 396 -14.18 -11.86 -18.50
N LEU A 397 -13.77 -13.14 -18.58
CA LEU A 397 -12.52 -13.61 -17.99
C LEU A 397 -11.29 -13.05 -18.72
N ASP A 398 -11.33 -12.94 -20.04
CA ASP A 398 -10.28 -12.30 -20.82
C ASP A 398 -10.10 -10.83 -20.43
N MET A 399 -11.21 -10.09 -20.25
CA MET A 399 -11.17 -8.70 -19.81
C MET A 399 -10.64 -8.57 -18.37
N LEU A 400 -11.07 -9.41 -17.43
CA LEU A 400 -10.53 -9.43 -16.07
C LEU A 400 -9.05 -9.77 -16.05
N ASN A 401 -8.62 -10.75 -16.85
CA ASN A 401 -7.22 -11.10 -17.03
C ASN A 401 -6.40 -9.91 -17.54
N HIS A 402 -6.90 -9.22 -18.57
CA HIS A 402 -6.25 -8.01 -19.09
C HIS A 402 -6.14 -6.92 -18.02
N LEU A 403 -7.20 -6.66 -17.26
CA LEU A 403 -7.19 -5.66 -16.19
C LEU A 403 -6.24 -6.03 -15.03
N ILE A 404 -6.09 -7.32 -14.70
CA ILE A 404 -5.11 -7.79 -13.71
C ILE A 404 -3.69 -7.54 -14.23
N ILE A 405 -3.39 -7.95 -15.46
CA ILE A 405 -2.08 -7.78 -16.10
C ILE A 405 -1.69 -6.30 -16.15
N THR A 406 -2.60 -5.42 -16.55
CA THR A 406 -2.33 -3.98 -16.68
C THR A 406 -2.39 -3.23 -15.35
N GLY A 407 -2.94 -3.83 -14.29
CA GLY A 407 -3.15 -3.17 -12.99
C GLY A 407 -4.39 -2.27 -12.95
N GLY A 408 -5.30 -2.41 -13.92
CA GLY A 408 -6.52 -1.61 -14.05
C GLY A 408 -7.67 -2.03 -13.13
N VAL A 409 -7.51 -3.07 -12.32
CA VAL A 409 -8.52 -3.57 -11.39
C VAL A 409 -7.89 -3.94 -10.04
N ARG A 410 -8.63 -3.72 -8.97
CA ARG A 410 -8.33 -4.26 -7.64
C ARG A 410 -8.96 -5.63 -7.50
N TYR A 411 -8.30 -6.53 -6.80
CA TYR A 411 -8.80 -7.88 -6.59
C TYR A 411 -8.46 -8.41 -5.19
N ARG A 412 -9.30 -9.29 -4.67
CA ARG A 412 -9.15 -9.98 -3.37
C ARG A 412 -9.80 -11.35 -3.45
N ARG A 413 -9.38 -12.26 -2.57
CA ARG A 413 -10.09 -13.51 -2.29
C ARG A 413 -11.26 -13.29 -1.33
N THR A 414 -11.05 -12.43 -0.34
CA THR A 414 -12.07 -12.02 0.62
C THR A 414 -12.70 -10.71 0.17
N ALA A 415 -14.03 -10.64 0.19
CA ALA A 415 -14.76 -9.46 -0.27
C ALA A 415 -14.46 -8.23 0.61
N VAL A 416 -14.29 -7.09 -0.05
CA VAL A 416 -14.35 -5.77 0.58
C VAL A 416 -15.77 -5.24 0.45
N LEU A 417 -16.38 -4.86 1.56
CA LEU A 417 -17.76 -4.38 1.61
C LEU A 417 -17.80 -2.90 2.02
N ALA A 418 -18.61 -2.13 1.33
CA ALA A 418 -18.97 -0.76 1.64
C ALA A 418 -20.45 -0.54 1.27
N PRO A 419 -21.16 0.43 1.85
CA PRO A 419 -22.55 0.66 1.50
C PRO A 419 -22.66 1.20 0.06
N ALA A 420 -23.73 0.81 -0.65
CA ALA A 420 -23.98 1.29 -2.02
C ALA A 420 -24.24 2.80 -2.08
N ALA A 421 -24.80 3.37 -0.99
CA ALA A 421 -25.03 4.80 -0.83
C ALA A 421 -24.83 5.18 0.65
N VAL A 422 -24.62 6.47 0.90
CA VAL A 422 -24.54 6.99 2.28
C VAL A 422 -25.92 6.84 2.94
N SER A 423 -25.94 6.19 4.11
CA SER A 423 -27.15 6.05 4.93
C SER A 423 -27.62 7.43 5.44
N PRO A 424 -28.93 7.66 5.64
CA PRO A 424 -29.44 8.82 6.36
C PRO A 424 -28.88 8.97 7.79
N GLN A 425 -28.48 7.87 8.39
CA GLN A 425 -27.75 7.79 9.67
C GLN A 425 -26.44 7.03 9.44
N PRO A 426 -25.41 7.73 8.96
CA PRO A 426 -24.16 7.08 8.56
C PRO A 426 -23.43 6.49 9.76
N GLN A 427 -22.81 5.33 9.53
CA GLN A 427 -22.05 4.62 10.56
C GLN A 427 -20.62 4.36 10.06
N LEU A 428 -19.64 4.70 10.88
CA LEU A 428 -18.26 4.30 10.67
C LEU A 428 -18.13 2.79 10.94
N SER A 429 -17.40 2.05 10.11
CA SER A 429 -17.19 0.62 10.34
C SER A 429 -16.56 0.36 11.70
N ALA A 430 -16.98 -0.72 12.38
CA ALA A 430 -16.65 -1.00 13.78
C ALA A 430 -15.14 -0.98 14.06
N GLN A 431 -14.35 -1.53 13.15
CA GLN A 431 -12.89 -1.59 13.24
C GLN A 431 -12.21 -0.21 13.30
N TYR A 432 -12.81 0.84 12.70
CA TYR A 432 -12.26 2.19 12.72
C TYR A 432 -12.71 2.99 13.93
N ARG A 433 -13.84 2.63 14.54
CA ARG A 433 -14.31 3.26 15.78
C ARG A 433 -13.35 3.06 16.96
N GLN A 434 -12.56 1.98 16.93
CA GLN A 434 -11.52 1.72 17.95
C GLN A 434 -10.37 2.76 17.90
N ALA A 435 -10.14 3.40 16.75
CA ALA A 435 -9.19 4.50 16.62
C ALA A 435 -9.69 5.82 17.23
N LEU A 436 -10.99 5.92 17.56
CA LEU A 436 -11.59 7.11 18.14
C LEU A 436 -11.52 7.06 19.67
N VAL A 437 -10.74 7.95 20.26
CA VAL A 437 -10.59 8.05 21.73
C VAL A 437 -11.47 9.18 22.23
N PRO A 438 -12.42 8.90 23.13
CA PRO A 438 -13.26 9.95 23.72
C PRO A 438 -12.42 11.06 24.36
N GLY A 439 -12.72 12.31 24.01
CA GLY A 439 -12.02 13.49 24.56
C GLY A 439 -10.67 13.81 23.90
N GLN A 440 -10.25 13.06 22.90
CA GLN A 440 -9.07 13.38 22.07
C GLN A 440 -9.50 13.88 20.67
N PRO A 441 -8.64 14.66 19.99
CA PRO A 441 -8.88 15.01 18.59
C PRO A 441 -9.03 13.75 17.74
N ALA A 442 -9.91 13.81 16.73
CA ALA A 442 -10.05 12.73 15.76
C ALA A 442 -8.73 12.53 14.98
N PRO A 443 -8.41 11.29 14.57
CA PRO A 443 -7.21 11.01 13.81
C PRO A 443 -7.23 11.76 12.47
N THR A 444 -6.05 12.11 11.98
CA THR A 444 -5.87 12.75 10.66
C THR A 444 -5.88 11.76 9.52
N THR A 445 -5.63 10.49 9.81
CA THR A 445 -5.67 9.37 8.86
C THR A 445 -6.38 8.16 9.47
N LEU A 446 -6.96 7.31 8.61
CA LEU A 446 -7.50 6.01 8.99
C LEU A 446 -7.06 4.94 7.98
N CYS A 447 -6.78 3.74 8.47
CA CYS A 447 -6.58 2.57 7.59
C CYS A 447 -7.93 2.08 7.09
N ASN A 448 -8.16 2.06 5.76
CA ASN A 448 -9.43 1.62 5.17
C ASN A 448 -9.52 0.09 4.98
N ALA A 449 -10.64 -0.38 4.41
CA ALA A 449 -10.86 -1.81 4.14
C ALA A 449 -9.89 -2.40 3.09
N TRP A 450 -9.23 -1.55 2.31
CA TRP A 450 -8.18 -1.93 1.37
C TRP A 450 -6.77 -1.89 1.97
N HIS A 451 -6.66 -1.65 3.26
CA HIS A 451 -5.40 -1.48 4.00
C HIS A 451 -4.59 -0.26 3.54
N GLU A 452 -5.27 0.80 3.11
CA GLU A 452 -4.66 2.07 2.70
C GLU A 452 -4.75 3.09 3.84
N ASP A 453 -3.71 3.93 3.95
CA ASP A 453 -3.71 5.09 4.85
C ASP A 453 -4.48 6.23 4.18
N VAL A 454 -5.67 6.51 4.69
CA VAL A 454 -6.59 7.49 4.12
C VAL A 454 -6.51 8.79 4.92
N ALA A 455 -6.03 9.86 4.29
CA ALA A 455 -6.05 11.19 4.88
C ALA A 455 -7.49 11.73 4.96
N LEU A 456 -7.83 12.25 6.11
CA LEU A 456 -9.18 12.79 6.40
C LEU A 456 -9.17 14.32 6.34
N GLY A 457 -10.09 14.87 5.57
CA GLY A 457 -10.36 16.32 5.57
C GLY A 457 -10.93 16.79 6.91
N ILE A 458 -10.79 18.08 7.20
CA ILE A 458 -11.20 18.66 8.50
C ILE A 458 -12.70 18.44 8.81
N VAL A 459 -13.56 18.47 7.80
CA VAL A 459 -15.00 18.18 7.97
C VAL A 459 -15.21 16.70 8.33
N GLN A 460 -14.48 15.80 7.64
CA GLN A 460 -14.53 14.37 7.94
C GLN A 460 -14.06 14.08 9.37
N GLN A 461 -12.91 14.64 9.77
CA GLN A 461 -12.39 14.50 11.14
C GLN A 461 -13.41 14.98 12.20
N SER A 462 -14.04 16.13 11.95
CA SER A 462 -15.02 16.71 12.89
C SER A 462 -16.25 15.83 13.11
N ILE A 463 -16.77 15.17 12.06
CA ILE A 463 -17.99 14.35 12.17
C ILE A 463 -17.73 12.91 12.58
N LEU A 464 -16.49 12.39 12.51
CA LEU A 464 -16.17 10.99 12.80
C LEU A 464 -16.78 10.45 14.10
N PRO A 465 -16.72 11.17 15.26
CA PRO A 465 -17.27 10.68 16.51
C PRO A 465 -18.79 10.49 16.50
N LEU A 466 -19.48 11.16 15.57
CA LEU A 466 -20.94 11.12 15.42
C LEU A 466 -21.42 10.11 14.36
N LEU A 467 -20.50 9.43 13.68
CA LEU A 467 -20.84 8.39 12.70
C LEU A 467 -21.08 7.05 13.41
N ASP A 468 -22.11 6.99 14.25
CA ASP A 468 -22.45 5.85 15.11
C ASP A 468 -23.71 5.08 14.65
N GLY A 469 -24.35 5.54 13.57
CA GLY A 469 -25.60 4.96 13.06
C GLY A 469 -26.86 5.54 13.71
N HIS A 470 -26.73 6.54 14.59
CA HIS A 470 -27.87 7.19 15.29
C HIS A 470 -28.03 8.67 14.94
N HIS A 471 -26.95 9.34 14.56
CA HIS A 471 -26.95 10.75 14.19
C HIS A 471 -27.21 10.94 12.69
N GLY A 472 -28.26 11.70 12.38
CA GLY A 472 -28.61 12.03 10.99
C GLY A 472 -28.05 13.39 10.54
N THR A 473 -28.32 13.75 9.29
CA THR A 473 -27.81 14.95 8.60
C THR A 473 -27.96 16.23 9.44
N GLU A 474 -29.12 16.46 10.05
CA GLU A 474 -29.36 17.70 10.82
C GLU A 474 -28.46 17.79 12.06
N THR A 475 -28.23 16.68 12.74
CA THR A 475 -27.32 16.63 13.91
C THR A 475 -25.87 16.88 13.47
N LEU A 476 -25.44 16.30 12.35
CA LEU A 476 -24.09 16.50 11.80
C LEU A 476 -23.88 17.95 11.35
N VAL A 477 -24.87 18.58 10.71
CA VAL A 477 -24.81 20.02 10.34
C VAL A 477 -24.74 20.90 11.59
N ALA A 478 -25.59 20.65 12.59
CA ALA A 478 -25.57 21.40 13.85
C ALA A 478 -24.20 21.31 14.56
N HIS A 479 -23.59 20.11 14.55
CA HIS A 479 -22.24 19.91 15.10
C HIS A 479 -21.19 20.73 14.32
N LEU A 480 -21.18 20.66 12.98
CA LEU A 480 -20.25 21.43 12.16
C LEU A 480 -20.39 22.92 12.37
N LEU A 481 -21.63 23.42 12.53
CA LEU A 481 -21.88 24.83 12.86
C LEU A 481 -21.29 25.20 14.22
N GLN A 482 -21.49 24.36 15.26
CA GLN A 482 -20.90 24.56 16.58
C GLN A 482 -19.37 24.58 16.54
N GLU A 483 -18.76 23.66 15.79
CA GLU A 483 -17.31 23.61 15.61
C GLU A 483 -16.76 24.86 14.88
N ALA A 484 -17.48 25.35 13.87
CA ALA A 484 -17.13 26.57 13.16
C ALA A 484 -17.26 27.82 14.03
N GLN A 485 -18.33 27.96 14.82
CA GLN A 485 -18.53 29.05 15.76
C GLN A 485 -17.47 29.05 16.88
N ALA A 486 -17.01 27.88 17.29
CA ALA A 486 -15.92 27.73 18.24
C ALA A 486 -14.52 27.96 17.64
N GLY A 487 -14.43 28.20 16.33
CA GLY A 487 -13.18 28.43 15.61
C GLY A 487 -12.29 27.19 15.41
N ARG A 488 -12.80 25.97 15.69
CA ARG A 488 -12.09 24.69 15.51
C ARG A 488 -12.04 24.25 14.05
N ILE A 489 -13.07 24.60 13.25
CA ILE A 489 -13.05 24.44 11.79
C ILE A 489 -13.30 25.80 11.13
N ARG A 490 -12.90 25.97 9.88
CA ARG A 490 -13.12 27.19 9.10
C ARG A 490 -13.65 26.85 7.72
N PHE A 491 -14.80 27.40 7.37
CA PHE A 491 -15.31 27.35 6.02
C PHE A 491 -14.72 28.50 5.20
N LEU A 492 -14.28 28.18 4.01
CA LEU A 492 -13.74 29.17 3.06
C LEU A 492 -14.69 29.32 1.87
N ARG A 493 -14.96 30.57 1.48
CA ARG A 493 -15.71 30.91 0.28
C ARG A 493 -14.89 31.89 -0.56
N GLN A 494 -14.50 31.51 -1.76
CA GLN A 494 -13.62 32.30 -2.63
C GLN A 494 -12.32 32.76 -1.92
N GLY A 495 -11.75 31.89 -1.08
CA GLY A 495 -10.52 32.15 -0.32
C GLY A 495 -10.70 32.97 0.97
N ALA A 496 -11.89 33.52 1.25
CA ALA A 496 -12.18 34.25 2.48
C ALA A 496 -12.87 33.34 3.52
N THR A 497 -12.54 33.54 4.80
CA THR A 497 -13.20 32.84 5.91
C THR A 497 -14.65 33.31 6.05
N VAL A 498 -15.58 32.36 6.11
CA VAL A 498 -17.01 32.62 6.39
C VAL A 498 -17.18 32.92 7.86
N THR A 499 -17.78 34.07 8.21
CA THR A 499 -17.98 34.53 9.60
C THR A 499 -19.44 34.67 9.98
N ASP A 500 -20.35 34.79 9.02
CA ASP A 500 -21.79 34.86 9.26
C ASP A 500 -22.38 33.47 9.55
N ALA A 501 -23.25 33.37 10.57
CA ALA A 501 -23.80 32.09 11.01
C ALA A 501 -24.68 31.39 9.95
N ALA A 502 -25.45 32.15 9.17
CA ALA A 502 -26.28 31.57 8.11
C ALA A 502 -25.43 31.06 6.94
N ASP A 503 -24.35 31.76 6.61
CA ASP A 503 -23.40 31.32 5.59
C ASP A 503 -22.55 30.12 6.08
N MET A 504 -22.22 30.03 7.39
CA MET A 504 -21.59 28.85 7.99
C MET A 504 -22.52 27.63 7.86
N GLU A 505 -23.81 27.76 8.22
CA GLU A 505 -24.76 26.66 8.10
C GLU A 505 -24.93 26.22 6.65
N ARG A 506 -25.00 27.15 5.70
CA ARG A 506 -25.05 26.85 4.26
C ARG A 506 -23.83 26.08 3.84
N SER A 507 -22.63 26.52 4.23
CA SER A 507 -21.37 25.86 3.91
C SER A 507 -21.29 24.45 4.52
N ALA A 508 -21.76 24.25 5.73
CA ALA A 508 -21.85 22.92 6.35
C ALA A 508 -22.78 21.98 5.57
N ARG A 509 -23.98 22.46 5.17
CA ARG A 509 -24.94 21.70 4.36
C ARG A 509 -24.41 21.37 2.96
N GLU A 510 -23.61 22.26 2.35
CA GLU A 510 -22.99 22.05 1.04
C GLU A 510 -21.83 21.04 1.11
N GLN A 511 -21.01 21.06 2.17
CA GLN A 511 -19.81 20.23 2.27
C GLN A 511 -20.06 18.83 2.88
N LEU A 512 -21.06 18.68 3.76
CA LEU A 512 -21.35 17.41 4.43
C LEU A 512 -21.61 16.24 3.49
N PRO A 513 -22.43 16.36 2.42
CA PRO A 513 -22.67 15.26 1.48
C PRO A 513 -21.39 14.77 0.79
N ALA A 514 -20.53 15.70 0.36
CA ALA A 514 -19.26 15.36 -0.27
C ALA A 514 -18.28 14.71 0.72
N ALA A 515 -18.25 15.16 1.99
CA ALA A 515 -17.44 14.55 3.04
C ALA A 515 -17.87 13.11 3.36
N LEU A 516 -19.16 12.86 3.45
CA LEU A 516 -19.72 11.52 3.70
C LEU A 516 -19.53 10.59 2.49
N GLU A 517 -19.75 11.09 1.28
CA GLU A 517 -19.49 10.33 0.05
C GLU A 517 -18.00 9.98 -0.08
N GLY A 518 -17.09 10.91 0.27
CA GLY A 518 -15.66 10.63 0.33
C GLY A 518 -15.33 9.50 1.30
N LEU A 519 -15.92 9.47 2.50
CA LEU A 519 -15.75 8.36 3.47
C LEU A 519 -16.29 7.04 2.92
N ARG A 520 -17.43 7.06 2.20
CA ARG A 520 -18.01 5.89 1.55
C ARG A 520 -17.08 5.34 0.46
N GLN A 521 -16.60 6.20 -0.45
CA GLN A 521 -15.71 5.82 -1.56
C GLN A 521 -14.35 5.31 -1.08
N GLN A 522 -13.95 5.70 0.11
CA GLN A 522 -12.74 5.21 0.79
C GLN A 522 -13.00 3.93 1.60
N ALA A 523 -14.20 3.31 1.52
CA ALA A 523 -14.58 2.11 2.26
C ALA A 523 -14.39 2.22 3.78
N LEU A 524 -14.75 3.37 4.36
CA LEU A 524 -14.69 3.64 5.80
C LEU A 524 -16.06 3.50 6.48
N LEU A 525 -17.17 3.64 5.74
CA LEU A 525 -18.52 3.48 6.29
C LEU A 525 -18.94 2.01 6.33
N ALA A 526 -19.77 1.67 7.33
CA ALA A 526 -20.40 0.36 7.45
C ALA A 526 -21.46 0.16 6.37
N SER A 527 -21.53 -1.08 5.83
CA SER A 527 -22.52 -1.53 4.86
C SER A 527 -23.87 -1.84 5.52
#